data_4373deb4fd333521d0f36f11b335d4ba
#
_entry.id   4373deb4fd333521d0f36f11b335d4ba
#
_cell.length_a   1.000
_cell.length_b   1.000
_cell.length_c   1.000
_cell.angle_alpha   90.00
_cell.angle_beta   90.00
_cell.angle_gamma   90.00
#
_symmetry.space_group_name_H-M   'P 1'
#
loop_
_entity.id
_entity.type
_entity.pdbx_description
1 polymer ?
#
loop_
_entity_poly.entity_id
_entity_poly.type
_entity_poly.pdbx_seq_one_letter_code
_entity_poly.pdbx_strand_id
1 'polypeptide(L)'
;AEWKFIDYLGTSMVSRIGFTLGYVAFYVAFATQWWMWLFLPFHFVMGPLHGAIVNWCGHKYGYSNFDNQDKSKNSTPFDFLMLGELFQNNHHKFPNSPNFGKKWFEIDPVYPIMKVMHWCRIIRFRKA
;
A
#
# COMPACT_ATOMS: atom_id res chain seq x y z
N ALA A 1 -16.54 4.70 -6.51
CA ALA A 1 -16.54 4.60 -7.98
C ALA A 1 -15.71 3.39 -8.35
N GLU A 2 -16.32 2.41 -8.99
CA GLU A 2 -15.60 1.27 -9.55
C GLU A 2 -14.92 1.73 -10.83
N TRP A 3 -13.61 1.66 -10.87
CA TRP A 3 -12.85 1.91 -12.09
C TRP A 3 -12.53 0.57 -12.74
N LYS A 4 -13.46 0.04 -13.50
CA LYS A 4 -13.33 -1.28 -14.18
C LYS A 4 -11.99 -1.48 -14.89
N PHE A 5 -11.44 -0.41 -15.47
CA PHE A 5 -10.13 -0.46 -16.11
C PHE A 5 -8.99 -0.67 -15.11
N ILE A 6 -9.00 0.02 -13.98
CA ILE A 6 -7.98 -0.13 -12.91
C ILE A 6 -8.13 -1.50 -12.26
N ASP A 7 -9.35 -1.94 -11.99
CA ASP A 7 -9.61 -3.27 -11.43
C ASP A 7 -9.11 -4.37 -12.38
N TYR A 8 -9.36 -4.20 -13.69
CA TYR A 8 -8.81 -5.11 -14.72
C TYR A 8 -7.28 -5.11 -14.72
N LEU A 9 -6.63 -3.94 -14.68
CA LEU A 9 -5.17 -3.86 -14.61
C LEU A 9 -4.61 -4.54 -13.36
N GLY A 10 -5.28 -4.42 -12.21
CA GLY A 10 -4.83 -5.02 -10.95
C GLY A 10 -5.02 -6.54 -10.86
N THR A 11 -6.01 -7.10 -11.57
CA THR A 11 -6.43 -8.50 -11.41
C THR A 11 -6.12 -9.39 -12.60
N SER A 12 -5.99 -8.82 -13.80
CA SER A 12 -5.82 -9.54 -15.05
C SER A 12 -4.45 -10.24 -15.18
N MET A 13 -4.46 -11.49 -15.63
CA MET A 13 -3.24 -12.22 -15.99
C MET A 13 -2.49 -11.54 -17.14
N VAL A 14 -3.20 -10.93 -18.07
CA VAL A 14 -2.59 -10.17 -19.19
C VAL A 14 -1.78 -9.00 -18.65
N SER A 15 -2.30 -8.26 -17.68
CA SER A 15 -1.59 -7.17 -17.03
C SER A 15 -0.35 -7.67 -16.28
N ARG A 16 -0.48 -8.77 -15.53
CA ARG A 16 0.66 -9.37 -14.80
C ARG A 16 1.77 -9.79 -15.74
N ILE A 17 1.44 -10.45 -16.85
CA ILE A 17 2.41 -10.81 -17.90
C ILE A 17 3.01 -9.56 -18.53
N GLY A 18 2.19 -8.56 -18.85
CA GLY A 18 2.65 -7.29 -19.42
C GLY A 18 3.63 -6.56 -18.50
N PHE A 19 3.33 -6.44 -17.20
CA PHE A 19 4.26 -5.86 -16.22
C PHE A 19 5.54 -6.68 -16.06
N THR A 20 5.43 -8.01 -16.03
CA THR A 20 6.61 -8.90 -15.97
C THR A 20 7.52 -8.67 -17.17
N LEU A 21 6.98 -8.67 -18.39
CA LEU A 21 7.75 -8.40 -19.60
C LEU A 21 8.31 -6.98 -19.61
N GLY A 22 7.57 -5.99 -19.12
CA GLY A 22 8.02 -4.62 -18.96
C GLY A 22 9.23 -4.51 -18.02
N TYR A 23 9.21 -5.19 -16.86
CA TYR A 23 10.36 -5.25 -15.96
C TYR A 23 11.58 -5.92 -16.64
N VAL A 24 11.37 -7.06 -17.30
CA VAL A 24 12.47 -7.74 -18.02
C VAL A 24 13.07 -6.82 -19.10
N ALA A 25 12.21 -6.18 -19.90
CA ALA A 25 12.66 -5.25 -20.94
C ALA A 25 13.43 -4.05 -20.36
N PHE A 26 12.97 -3.51 -19.22
CA PHE A 26 13.67 -2.45 -18.51
C PHE A 26 15.07 -2.90 -18.07
N TYR A 27 15.20 -4.10 -17.49
CA TYR A 27 16.50 -4.62 -17.09
C TYR A 27 17.40 -4.89 -18.28
N VAL A 28 16.87 -5.42 -19.38
CA VAL A 28 17.64 -5.60 -20.64
C VAL A 28 18.20 -4.27 -21.15
N ALA A 29 17.40 -3.19 -21.05
CA ALA A 29 17.79 -1.88 -21.57
C ALA A 29 18.76 -1.13 -20.64
N PHE A 30 18.64 -1.29 -19.31
CA PHE A 30 19.30 -0.41 -18.35
C PHE A 30 20.25 -1.13 -17.37
N ALA A 31 20.20 -2.45 -17.22
CA ALA A 31 21.09 -3.17 -16.31
C ALA A 31 22.49 -3.28 -16.94
N THR A 32 23.39 -2.43 -16.51
CA THR A 32 24.78 -2.37 -16.98
C THR A 32 25.69 -3.36 -16.27
N GLN A 33 25.25 -3.89 -15.09
CA GLN A 33 26.03 -4.80 -14.28
C GLN A 33 25.22 -6.07 -13.99
N TRP A 34 25.88 -7.22 -13.97
CA TRP A 34 25.24 -8.52 -13.76
C TRP A 34 24.44 -8.60 -12.43
N TRP A 35 24.95 -7.99 -11.35
CA TRP A 35 24.30 -8.01 -10.04
C TRP A 35 22.95 -7.26 -10.01
N MET A 36 22.73 -6.33 -10.94
CA MET A 36 21.43 -5.63 -11.05
C MET A 36 20.28 -6.60 -11.30
N TRP A 37 20.55 -7.68 -12.04
CA TRP A 37 19.56 -8.72 -12.32
C TRP A 37 19.07 -9.45 -11.07
N LEU A 38 19.83 -9.42 -9.96
CA LEU A 38 19.41 -10.00 -8.68
C LEU A 38 18.21 -9.26 -8.08
N PHE A 39 17.94 -8.02 -8.46
CA PHE A 39 16.78 -7.27 -8.03
C PHE A 39 15.49 -7.64 -8.78
N LEU A 40 15.58 -8.22 -9.97
CA LEU A 40 14.40 -8.57 -10.76
C LEU A 40 13.42 -9.51 -10.01
N PRO A 41 13.85 -10.58 -9.33
CA PRO A 41 12.96 -11.41 -8.52
C PRO A 41 12.23 -10.63 -7.41
N PHE A 42 12.87 -9.62 -6.82
CA PHE A 42 12.23 -8.80 -5.78
C PHE A 42 11.04 -8.03 -6.30
N HIS A 43 11.07 -7.53 -7.53
CA HIS A 43 9.93 -6.85 -8.14
C HIS A 43 8.72 -7.79 -8.28
N PHE A 44 8.94 -9.08 -8.52
CA PHE A 44 7.84 -10.05 -8.66
C PHE A 44 7.22 -10.44 -7.33
N VAL A 45 8.00 -10.44 -6.24
CA VAL A 45 7.53 -10.87 -4.91
C VAL A 45 7.14 -9.70 -4.01
N MET A 46 7.46 -8.45 -4.39
CA MET A 46 7.23 -7.28 -3.54
C MET A 46 5.76 -7.11 -3.13
N GLY A 47 4.82 -7.26 -4.05
CA GLY A 47 3.39 -7.13 -3.73
C GLY A 47 2.92 -8.15 -2.69
N PRO A 48 3.08 -9.46 -2.93
CA PRO A 48 2.75 -10.50 -1.95
C PRO A 48 3.50 -10.35 -0.62
N LEU A 49 4.79 -9.98 -0.68
CA LEU A 49 5.62 -9.77 0.52
C LEU A 49 5.11 -8.58 1.34
N HIS A 50 4.81 -7.46 0.69
CA HIS A 50 4.24 -6.28 1.32
C HIS A 50 2.92 -6.64 2.03
N GLY A 51 1.99 -7.28 1.32
CA GLY A 51 0.73 -7.72 1.90
C GLY A 51 0.91 -8.68 3.08
N ALA A 52 1.86 -9.61 3.00
CA ALA A 52 2.17 -10.52 4.09
C ALA A 52 2.72 -9.78 5.32
N ILE A 53 3.63 -8.82 5.13
CA ILE A 53 4.18 -7.99 6.22
C ILE A 53 3.06 -7.17 6.88
N VAL A 54 2.26 -6.47 6.09
CA VAL A 54 1.14 -5.65 6.60
C VAL A 54 0.18 -6.50 7.42
N ASN A 55 -0.25 -7.64 6.89
CA ASN A 55 -1.18 -8.53 7.61
C ASN A 55 -0.54 -9.10 8.88
N TRP A 56 0.69 -9.60 8.79
CA TRP A 56 1.33 -10.23 9.95
C TRP A 56 1.71 -9.20 11.03
N CYS A 57 2.40 -8.12 10.68
CA CYS A 57 2.78 -7.08 11.63
C CYS A 57 1.55 -6.35 12.18
N GLY A 58 0.62 -5.96 11.30
CA GLY A 58 -0.58 -5.23 11.68
C GLY A 58 -1.58 -6.01 12.54
N HIS A 59 -1.38 -7.31 12.74
CA HIS A 59 -2.19 -8.14 13.66
C HIS A 59 -1.39 -8.72 14.83
N LYS A 60 -0.08 -8.57 14.87
CA LYS A 60 0.76 -9.15 15.91
C LYS A 60 1.48 -8.13 16.78
N TYR A 61 1.99 -7.07 16.17
CA TYR A 61 2.84 -6.10 16.86
C TYR A 61 2.24 -4.72 16.87
N GLY A 62 2.41 -4.02 18.00
CA GLY A 62 2.01 -2.63 18.14
C GLY A 62 0.94 -2.40 19.21
N TYR A 63 0.31 -1.24 19.12
CA TYR A 63 -0.72 -0.78 20.03
C TYR A 63 -2.10 -0.77 19.36
N SER A 64 -3.15 -0.62 20.16
CA SER A 64 -4.53 -0.46 19.67
C SER A 64 -5.11 0.84 20.19
N ASN A 65 -5.72 1.62 19.31
CA ASN A 65 -6.48 2.80 19.67
C ASN A 65 -7.94 2.49 19.97
N PHE A 66 -8.44 1.40 19.35
CA PHE A 66 -9.84 1.03 19.38
C PHE A 66 -9.99 -0.46 19.66
N ASP A 67 -11.04 -0.81 20.40
CA ASP A 67 -11.46 -2.20 20.54
C ASP A 67 -12.34 -2.56 19.34
N ASN A 68 -11.75 -3.28 18.40
CA ASN A 68 -12.40 -3.72 17.16
C ASN A 68 -12.93 -5.14 17.26
N GLN A 69 -12.80 -5.81 18.41
CA GLN A 69 -13.08 -7.23 18.61
C GLN A 69 -12.25 -8.13 17.67
N ASP A 70 -11.18 -7.61 17.11
CA ASP A 70 -10.20 -8.33 16.30
C ASP A 70 -8.79 -8.11 16.87
N LYS A 71 -7.77 -8.74 16.24
CA LYS A 71 -6.37 -8.63 16.69
C LYS A 71 -5.59 -7.51 16.00
N SER A 72 -6.28 -6.59 15.32
CA SER A 72 -5.61 -5.50 14.60
C SER A 72 -4.84 -4.57 15.53
N LYS A 73 -3.67 -4.16 15.08
CA LYS A 73 -2.74 -3.28 15.78
C LYS A 73 -2.29 -2.14 14.87
N ASN A 74 -1.83 -1.07 15.47
CA ASN A 74 -1.04 -0.05 14.81
C ASN A 74 0.43 -0.35 15.12
N SER A 75 1.17 -0.82 14.13
CA SER A 75 2.53 -1.35 14.37
C SER A 75 3.56 -0.26 14.66
N THR A 76 3.36 0.93 14.09
CA THR A 76 4.25 2.09 14.27
C THR A 76 3.45 3.39 14.37
N PRO A 77 3.97 4.43 15.05
CA PRO A 77 3.33 5.75 15.07
C PRO A 77 3.53 6.55 13.76
N PHE A 78 4.46 6.12 12.92
CA PHE A 78 4.70 6.67 11.58
C PHE A 78 5.08 5.53 10.65
N ASP A 79 4.42 5.47 9.51
CA ASP A 79 4.57 4.35 8.59
C ASP A 79 4.92 4.84 7.19
N PHE A 80 6.21 5.12 6.97
CA PHE A 80 6.73 5.50 5.66
C PHE A 80 7.04 4.30 4.76
N LEU A 81 7.29 3.12 5.34
CA LEU A 81 7.68 1.94 4.57
C LEU A 81 6.48 1.24 3.94
N MET A 82 5.37 1.17 4.66
CA MET A 82 4.14 0.52 4.19
C MET A 82 3.03 1.54 3.86
N LEU A 83 3.39 2.82 3.77
CA LEU A 83 2.53 3.90 3.30
C LEU A 83 1.22 4.06 4.08
N GLY A 84 1.28 3.87 5.40
CA GLY A 84 0.12 3.99 6.30
C GLY A 84 -0.61 2.67 6.56
N GLU A 85 -0.32 1.61 5.81
CA GLU A 85 -1.01 0.31 5.93
C GLU A 85 -0.78 -0.38 7.29
N LEU A 86 0.28 -0.02 8.04
CA LEU A 86 0.52 -0.54 9.39
C LEU A 86 -0.34 0.11 10.48
N PHE A 87 -1.24 1.02 10.15
CA PHE A 87 -2.31 1.50 11.03
C PHE A 87 -3.57 0.61 10.96
N GLN A 88 -3.41 -0.70 11.01
CA GLN A 88 -4.48 -1.68 10.82
C GLN A 88 -5.63 -1.52 11.81
N ASN A 89 -5.34 -1.23 13.10
CA ASN A 89 -6.40 -1.04 14.10
C ASN A 89 -7.27 0.19 13.79
N ASN A 90 -6.66 1.28 13.34
CA ASN A 90 -7.39 2.47 12.92
C ASN A 90 -8.19 2.21 11.63
N HIS A 91 -7.57 1.51 10.67
CA HIS A 91 -8.21 1.17 9.40
C HIS A 91 -9.43 0.26 9.61
N HIS A 92 -9.32 -0.78 10.43
CA HIS A 92 -10.43 -1.67 10.74
C HIS A 92 -11.59 -0.96 11.44
N LYS A 93 -11.29 0.03 12.28
CA LYS A 93 -12.34 0.87 12.91
C LYS A 93 -13.01 1.82 11.93
N PHE A 94 -12.26 2.39 11.01
CA PHE A 94 -12.71 3.40 10.07
C PHE A 94 -12.32 3.06 8.62
N PRO A 95 -12.87 1.99 8.03
CA PRO A 95 -12.42 1.46 6.73
C PRO A 95 -12.61 2.45 5.56
N ASN A 96 -13.52 3.41 5.70
CA ASN A 96 -13.78 4.43 4.68
C ASN A 96 -12.99 5.73 4.90
N SER A 97 -12.17 5.82 5.93
CA SER A 97 -11.38 7.02 6.21
C SER A 97 -10.15 7.07 5.29
N PRO A 98 -9.92 8.18 4.58
CA PRO A 98 -8.71 8.34 3.77
C PRO A 98 -7.44 8.59 4.59
N ASN A 99 -7.59 8.90 5.88
CA ASN A 99 -6.48 9.09 6.82
C ASN A 99 -6.49 7.95 7.83
N PHE A 100 -5.45 7.14 7.84
CA PHE A 100 -5.31 6.04 8.78
C PHE A 100 -4.72 6.49 10.13
N GLY A 101 -4.01 7.62 10.19
CA GLY A 101 -3.62 8.26 11.46
C GLY A 101 -4.85 8.86 12.17
N LYS A 102 -5.08 8.50 13.43
CA LYS A 102 -6.20 8.99 14.27
C LYS A 102 -5.75 9.76 15.49
N LYS A 103 -4.53 9.58 15.91
CA LYS A 103 -3.92 10.31 17.02
C LYS A 103 -2.95 11.36 16.49
N TRP A 104 -2.69 12.39 17.27
CA TRP A 104 -1.82 13.51 16.88
C TRP A 104 -0.38 13.11 16.52
N PHE A 105 0.10 11.97 17.05
CA PHE A 105 1.43 11.44 16.80
C PHE A 105 1.49 10.42 15.66
N GLU A 106 0.34 10.03 15.10
CA GLU A 106 0.26 9.08 14.00
C GLU A 106 0.37 9.81 12.66
N ILE A 107 1.42 9.53 11.93
CA ILE A 107 1.70 10.17 10.64
C ILE A 107 1.43 9.16 9.51
N ASP A 108 0.37 9.42 8.76
CA ASP A 108 0.06 8.73 7.52
C ASP A 108 0.63 9.53 6.35
N PRO A 109 1.72 9.09 5.69
CA PRO A 109 2.39 9.85 4.64
C PRO A 109 1.58 9.94 3.35
N VAL A 110 0.63 9.04 3.14
CA VAL A 110 -0.21 9.03 1.92
C VAL A 110 -1.33 10.06 2.01
N TYR A 111 -1.85 10.32 3.20
CA TYR A 111 -2.97 11.23 3.36
C TYR A 111 -2.72 12.66 2.85
N PRO A 112 -1.56 13.31 3.09
CA PRO A 112 -1.25 14.61 2.47
C PRO A 112 -1.24 14.54 0.93
N ILE A 113 -0.73 13.46 0.35
CA ILE A 113 -0.73 13.25 -1.11
C ILE A 113 -2.18 13.16 -1.62
N MET A 114 -3.02 12.37 -0.95
CA MET A 114 -4.44 12.26 -1.29
C MET A 114 -5.16 13.61 -1.17
N LYS A 115 -4.80 14.46 -0.21
CA LYS A 115 -5.35 15.82 -0.09
C LYS A 115 -4.99 16.69 -1.30
N VAL A 116 -3.73 16.65 -1.74
CA VAL A 116 -3.29 17.35 -2.95
C VAL A 116 -4.05 16.85 -4.18
N MET A 117 -4.17 15.53 -4.35
CA MET A 117 -4.95 14.94 -5.45
C MET A 117 -6.43 15.35 -5.39
N HIS A 118 -7.00 15.42 -4.20
CA HIS A 118 -8.37 15.90 -4.00
C HIS A 118 -8.51 17.38 -4.37
N TRP A 119 -7.57 18.21 -3.95
CA TRP A 119 -7.51 19.65 -4.29
C TRP A 119 -7.38 19.86 -5.80
N CYS A 120 -6.54 19.04 -6.46
CA CYS A 120 -6.40 19.02 -7.94
C CYS A 120 -7.61 18.39 -8.65
N ARG A 121 -8.65 17.95 -7.93
CA ARG A 121 -9.85 17.30 -8.47
C ARG A 121 -9.58 15.96 -9.18
N ILE A 122 -8.42 15.34 -8.96
CA ILE A 122 -8.08 14.03 -9.50
C ILE A 122 -8.90 12.93 -8.80
N ILE A 123 -9.05 13.06 -7.46
CA ILE A 123 -9.88 12.17 -6.65
C ILE A 123 -10.91 12.99 -5.86
N ARG A 124 -11.94 12.31 -5.34
CA ARG A 124 -12.91 12.91 -4.42
C ARG A 124 -13.04 12.04 -3.18
N PHE A 125 -12.87 12.64 -2.00
CA PHE A 125 -13.20 11.96 -0.76
C PHE A 125 -14.72 11.74 -0.67
N ARG A 126 -15.13 10.55 -0.25
CA ARG A 126 -16.51 10.33 0.16
C ARG A 126 -16.75 11.10 1.47
N LYS A 127 -17.90 11.75 1.59
CA LYS A 127 -18.35 12.22 2.90
C LYS A 127 -18.62 10.98 3.76
N ALA A 128 -17.96 10.91 4.91
CA ALA A 128 -18.25 9.90 5.93
C ALA A 128 -19.67 10.13 6.48
#